data_37e023a7c2c1d11bbda1c5998c7c7584
#
_entry.id   37e023a7c2c1d11bbda1c5998c7c7584
#
_cell.length_a   1.000
_cell.length_b   1.000
_cell.length_c   1.000
_cell.angle_alpha   90.00
_cell.angle_beta   90.00
_cell.angle_gamma   90.00
#
_symmetry.space_group_name_H-M   'P 1'
#
loop_
_entity.id
_entity.type
_entity.pdbx_description
1 polymer ?
#
loop_
_entity_poly.entity_id
_entity_poly.type
_entity_poly.pdbx_seq_one_letter_code
_entity_poly.pdbx_strand_id
1 'polypeptide(L)'
;MKKVLIAHRGARTYFHENTLEAFEKAIRLNADMIEFDVRRTQNNLFVVYHDESIAEKPIKDLVYDDICQFTQLKVPTLDEVIKLTRGRIKLDIEIKEEGYEQEVVKFILEFLKEDEFVITSFNDNSLKIIKEVFPKIRTGLILGKPNPKNPFRTRMSELFPFKRCRKINVDFIAPHWRLLKLGFLRRAGKHKLPVFVWTVNETKLITKFLRDTRIAGLVTDKIETAVQLRENFQVDHLLP
;
A
#
# COMPACT_ATOMS: atom_id res chain seq x y z
N MET A 1 -20.04 4.66 6.41
CA MET A 1 -18.73 4.16 6.92
C MET A 1 -17.65 5.15 6.48
N LYS A 2 -16.78 5.58 7.40
CA LYS A 2 -15.66 6.50 7.11
C LYS A 2 -14.71 5.84 6.10
N LYS A 3 -14.34 6.56 5.04
CA LYS A 3 -13.35 6.10 4.05
C LYS A 3 -11.95 6.14 4.64
N VAL A 4 -11.18 5.09 4.45
CA VAL A 4 -9.76 5.06 4.83
C VAL A 4 -8.95 5.83 3.79
N LEU A 5 -8.15 6.80 4.24
CA LEU A 5 -7.24 7.58 3.42
C LEU A 5 -5.80 7.16 3.70
N ILE A 6 -5.14 6.69 2.67
CA ILE A 6 -3.80 6.10 2.74
C ILE A 6 -2.83 7.02 2.00
N ALA A 7 -1.80 7.50 2.70
CA ALA A 7 -0.74 8.31 2.13
C ALA A 7 0.24 7.42 1.38
N HIS A 8 0.26 7.49 0.05
CA HIS A 8 1.10 6.70 -0.85
C HIS A 8 2.57 7.11 -0.70
N ARG A 9 3.38 6.24 -0.11
CA ARG A 9 4.79 6.47 0.24
C ARG A 9 4.99 7.71 1.12
N GLY A 10 4.01 7.97 2.01
CA GLY A 10 3.97 9.17 2.82
C GLY A 10 3.37 10.39 2.11
N ALA A 11 3.63 11.59 2.65
CA ALA A 11 3.18 12.87 2.07
C ALA A 11 4.17 13.35 1.00
N ARG A 12 4.33 12.57 -0.07
CA ARG A 12 5.33 12.75 -1.14
C ARG A 12 5.18 14.02 -1.98
N THR A 13 4.13 14.78 -1.79
CA THR A 13 4.01 16.12 -2.39
C THR A 13 4.79 17.20 -1.63
N TYR A 14 5.26 16.88 -0.43
CA TYR A 14 6.02 17.78 0.44
C TYR A 14 7.47 17.34 0.59
N PHE A 15 7.73 16.05 0.62
CA PHE A 15 9.04 15.47 0.84
C PHE A 15 9.30 14.35 -0.17
N HIS A 16 10.53 13.88 -0.26
CA HIS A 16 10.84 12.70 -1.06
C HIS A 16 10.03 11.50 -0.56
N GLU A 17 9.51 10.67 -1.48
CA GLU A 17 8.75 9.46 -1.13
C GLU A 17 9.57 8.48 -0.29
N ASN A 18 8.89 7.68 0.53
CA ASN A 18 9.51 6.66 1.36
C ASN A 18 10.58 7.22 2.33
N THR A 19 10.39 8.43 2.85
CA THR A 19 11.26 9.06 3.86
C THR A 19 10.54 9.28 5.17
N LEU A 20 11.30 9.36 6.27
CA LEU A 20 10.74 9.62 7.61
C LEU A 20 10.01 10.97 7.67
N GLU A 21 10.50 11.96 6.97
CA GLU A 21 9.89 13.30 6.87
C GLU A 21 8.53 13.23 6.15
N ALA A 22 8.44 12.44 5.07
CA ALA A 22 7.17 12.22 4.36
C ALA A 22 6.16 11.50 5.24
N PHE A 23 6.60 10.55 6.06
CA PHE A 23 5.74 9.81 6.99
C PHE A 23 5.29 10.68 8.15
N GLU A 24 6.18 11.43 8.78
CA GLU A 24 5.83 12.39 9.82
C GLU A 24 4.82 13.43 9.31
N LYS A 25 5.01 13.93 8.09
CA LYS A 25 4.06 14.87 7.47
C LYS A 25 2.70 14.23 7.22
N ALA A 26 2.65 12.97 6.78
CA ALA A 26 1.39 12.24 6.57
C ALA A 26 0.60 12.06 7.89
N ILE A 27 1.30 11.79 9.00
CA ILE A 27 0.70 11.72 10.33
C ILE A 27 0.09 13.09 10.70
N ARG A 28 0.84 14.17 10.55
CA ARG A 28 0.37 15.55 10.83
C ARG A 28 -0.81 15.98 9.96
N LEU A 29 -0.94 15.43 8.77
CA LEU A 29 -2.07 15.66 7.86
C LEU A 29 -3.28 14.77 8.14
N ASN A 30 -3.29 14.01 9.25
CA ASN A 30 -4.38 13.11 9.66
C ASN A 30 -4.72 12.04 8.61
N ALA A 31 -3.71 11.48 7.92
CA ALA A 31 -3.89 10.25 7.17
C ALA A 31 -4.36 9.12 8.10
N ASP A 32 -5.18 8.20 7.62
CA ASP A 32 -5.59 7.04 8.41
C ASP A 32 -4.54 5.92 8.35
N MET A 33 -3.77 5.83 7.26
CA MET A 33 -2.66 4.89 7.07
C MET A 33 -1.55 5.53 6.22
N ILE A 34 -0.35 5.00 6.35
CA ILE A 34 0.77 5.25 5.42
C ILE A 34 1.04 3.97 4.66
N GLU A 35 1.14 4.07 3.34
CA GLU A 35 1.62 3.00 2.50
C GLU A 35 3.11 3.24 2.19
N PHE A 36 3.90 2.17 2.17
CA PHE A 36 5.31 2.20 1.81
C PHE A 36 5.82 0.84 1.33
N ASP A 37 6.96 0.88 0.62
CA ASP A 37 7.55 -0.23 -0.10
C ASP A 37 8.71 -0.85 0.70
N VAL A 38 8.67 -2.16 0.99
CA VAL A 38 9.75 -2.86 1.71
C VAL A 38 10.53 -3.75 0.75
N ARG A 39 11.86 -3.66 0.86
CA ARG A 39 12.84 -4.50 0.16
C ARG A 39 13.86 -5.05 1.13
N ARG A 40 14.53 -6.13 0.72
CA ARG A 40 15.60 -6.74 1.50
C ARG A 40 16.94 -6.52 0.81
N THR A 41 17.94 -6.08 1.58
CA THR A 41 19.33 -5.91 1.14
C THR A 41 20.09 -7.24 1.14
N GLN A 42 21.32 -7.24 0.56
CA GLN A 42 22.21 -8.38 0.53
C GLN A 42 22.50 -8.96 1.94
N ASN A 43 22.67 -8.09 2.93
CA ASN A 43 22.93 -8.45 4.32
C ASN A 43 21.65 -8.60 5.18
N ASN A 44 20.50 -8.88 4.53
CA ASN A 44 19.21 -9.14 5.17
C ASN A 44 18.61 -7.98 5.98
N LEU A 45 19.00 -6.73 5.71
CA LEU A 45 18.36 -5.57 6.30
C LEU A 45 17.10 -5.22 5.49
N PHE A 46 15.98 -4.92 6.16
CA PHE A 46 14.79 -4.40 5.50
C PHE A 46 14.87 -2.90 5.36
N VAL A 47 14.79 -2.41 4.13
CA VAL A 47 14.83 -0.98 3.75
C VAL A 47 13.54 -0.56 3.10
N VAL A 48 13.22 0.73 3.21
CA VAL A 48 11.99 1.30 2.64
C VAL A 48 12.33 2.07 1.37
N TYR A 49 12.15 1.38 0.22
CA TYR A 49 12.51 1.91 -1.09
C TYR A 49 11.67 1.27 -2.22
N HIS A 50 11.24 2.08 -3.20
CA HIS A 50 10.32 1.60 -4.24
C HIS A 50 10.99 0.79 -5.34
N ASP A 51 12.06 1.32 -5.94
CA ASP A 51 12.64 0.72 -7.15
C ASP A 51 13.38 -0.58 -6.87
N GLU A 52 13.38 -1.48 -7.83
CA GLU A 52 14.05 -2.79 -7.72
C GLU A 52 15.57 -2.65 -7.72
N SER A 53 16.07 -1.60 -8.37
CA SER A 53 17.51 -1.37 -8.55
C SER A 53 17.86 0.09 -8.33
N ILE A 54 19.13 0.32 -7.98
CA ILE A 54 19.77 1.62 -7.87
C ILE A 54 21.06 1.57 -8.69
N ALA A 55 21.27 2.55 -9.59
CA ALA A 55 22.42 2.57 -10.49
C ALA A 55 22.60 1.21 -11.22
N GLU A 56 21.49 0.65 -11.73
CA GLU A 56 21.42 -0.65 -12.45
C GLU A 56 21.75 -1.88 -11.58
N LYS A 57 22.03 -1.72 -10.29
CA LYS A 57 22.29 -2.83 -9.35
C LYS A 57 21.03 -3.15 -8.55
N PRO A 58 20.58 -4.41 -8.50
CA PRO A 58 19.44 -4.82 -7.68
C PRO A 58 19.71 -4.56 -6.19
N ILE A 59 18.70 -4.07 -5.46
CA ILE A 59 18.82 -3.78 -4.01
C ILE A 59 19.22 -5.02 -3.21
N LYS A 60 18.72 -6.19 -3.59
CA LYS A 60 19.08 -7.46 -2.95
C LYS A 60 20.57 -7.82 -3.04
N ASP A 61 21.30 -7.21 -3.95
CA ASP A 61 22.75 -7.44 -4.18
C ASP A 61 23.61 -6.30 -3.57
N LEU A 62 22.99 -5.32 -2.90
CA LEU A 62 23.64 -4.18 -2.25
C LEU A 62 23.54 -4.27 -0.72
N VAL A 63 24.58 -3.79 -0.03
CA VAL A 63 24.51 -3.50 1.39
C VAL A 63 23.93 -2.10 1.63
N TYR A 64 23.48 -1.83 2.85
CA TYR A 64 22.78 -0.58 3.19
C TYR A 64 23.58 0.69 2.88
N ASP A 65 24.87 0.68 3.17
CA ASP A 65 25.75 1.84 2.95
C ASP A 65 25.87 2.18 1.47
N ASP A 66 25.97 1.17 0.60
CA ASP A 66 25.96 1.38 -0.85
C ASP A 66 24.66 2.01 -1.33
N ILE A 67 23.52 1.57 -0.78
CA ILE A 67 22.20 2.11 -1.11
C ILE A 67 22.15 3.61 -0.77
N CYS A 68 22.56 4.00 0.43
CA CYS A 68 22.58 5.39 0.85
C CYS A 68 23.57 6.24 0.00
N GLN A 69 24.71 5.68 -0.34
CA GLN A 69 25.70 6.35 -1.20
C GLN A 69 25.16 6.59 -2.62
N PHE A 70 24.55 5.58 -3.24
CA PHE A 70 24.03 5.70 -4.62
C PHE A 70 22.82 6.62 -4.71
N THR A 71 21.94 6.61 -3.70
CA THR A 71 20.75 7.48 -3.68
C THR A 71 21.06 8.90 -3.23
N GLN A 72 22.20 9.14 -2.58
CA GLN A 72 22.52 10.38 -1.87
C GLN A 72 21.44 10.77 -0.83
N LEU A 73 20.66 9.79 -0.37
CA LEU A 73 19.59 9.93 0.61
C LEU A 73 19.83 8.96 1.75
N LYS A 74 19.41 9.35 2.95
CA LYS A 74 19.25 8.38 4.03
C LYS A 74 17.97 7.59 3.76
N VAL A 75 18.11 6.41 3.12
CA VAL A 75 16.99 5.49 2.92
C VAL A 75 16.57 4.92 4.27
N PRO A 76 15.30 5.05 4.70
CA PRO A 76 14.89 4.53 6.00
C PRO A 76 14.95 3.00 6.06
N THR A 77 15.34 2.47 7.20
CA THR A 77 15.13 1.06 7.53
C THR A 77 13.69 0.85 8.01
N LEU A 78 13.20 -0.39 7.90
CA LEU A 78 11.87 -0.75 8.41
C LEU A 78 11.75 -0.50 9.93
N ASP A 79 12.81 -0.73 10.68
CA ASP A 79 12.89 -0.43 12.12
C ASP A 79 12.69 1.06 12.41
N GLU A 80 13.37 1.95 11.68
CA GLU A 80 13.20 3.40 11.83
C GLU A 80 11.76 3.84 11.52
N VAL A 81 11.14 3.27 10.48
CA VAL A 81 9.74 3.57 10.14
C VAL A 81 8.78 3.09 11.23
N ILE A 82 8.96 1.87 11.73
CA ILE A 82 8.11 1.33 12.81
C ILE A 82 8.25 2.17 14.08
N LYS A 83 9.47 2.56 14.47
CA LYS A 83 9.70 3.44 15.63
C LYS A 83 9.01 4.78 15.51
N LEU A 84 9.00 5.38 14.30
CA LEU A 84 8.33 6.64 14.03
C LEU A 84 6.81 6.52 14.12
N THR A 85 6.24 5.42 13.60
CA THR A 85 4.80 5.30 13.32
C THR A 85 4.00 4.56 14.38
N ARG A 86 4.65 3.74 15.20
CA ARG A 86 4.03 2.90 16.24
C ARG A 86 3.13 3.71 17.17
N GLY A 87 1.88 3.27 17.31
CA GLY A 87 0.86 3.92 18.15
C GLY A 87 0.34 5.25 17.62
N ARG A 88 0.80 5.69 16.45
CA ARG A 88 0.44 6.99 15.85
C ARG A 88 -0.39 6.86 14.57
N ILE A 89 -0.13 5.83 13.76
CA ILE A 89 -0.81 5.63 12.48
C ILE A 89 -0.72 4.16 12.08
N LYS A 90 -1.70 3.65 11.32
CA LYS A 90 -1.66 2.30 10.75
C LYS A 90 -0.78 2.25 9.49
N LEU A 91 -0.28 1.05 9.18
CA LEU A 91 0.64 0.84 8.06
C LEU A 91 0.04 -0.08 7.00
N ASP A 92 0.24 0.29 5.73
CA ASP A 92 0.06 -0.57 4.55
C ASP A 92 1.44 -0.86 3.97
N ILE A 93 1.92 -2.08 4.18
CA ILE A 93 3.31 -2.46 3.90
C ILE A 93 3.32 -3.30 2.62
N GLU A 94 3.83 -2.72 1.51
CA GLU A 94 3.99 -3.45 0.26
C GLU A 94 5.27 -4.29 0.28
N ILE A 95 5.12 -5.62 0.17
CA ILE A 95 6.25 -6.53 -0.07
C ILE A 95 6.52 -6.60 -1.57
N LYS A 96 7.71 -6.17 -1.99
CA LYS A 96 8.07 -6.00 -3.41
C LYS A 96 8.55 -7.28 -4.08
N GLU A 97 9.25 -8.15 -3.37
CA GLU A 97 9.82 -9.40 -3.89
C GLU A 97 9.40 -10.61 -3.05
N GLU A 98 9.57 -11.79 -3.63
CA GLU A 98 9.43 -13.08 -2.93
C GLU A 98 10.69 -13.44 -2.13
N GLY A 99 10.52 -14.32 -1.13
CA GLY A 99 11.60 -15.01 -0.45
C GLY A 99 12.00 -14.44 0.91
N TYR A 100 11.24 -13.44 1.44
CA TYR A 100 11.45 -12.91 2.80
C TYR A 100 10.14 -12.65 3.56
N GLU A 101 9.05 -13.20 3.09
CA GLU A 101 7.70 -12.94 3.61
C GLU A 101 7.60 -13.26 5.10
N GLN A 102 8.14 -14.40 5.52
CA GLN A 102 8.04 -14.84 6.90
C GLN A 102 8.94 -14.00 7.82
N GLU A 103 10.15 -13.69 7.36
CA GLU A 103 11.13 -12.90 8.12
C GLU A 103 10.61 -11.47 8.35
N VAL A 104 10.09 -10.81 7.32
CA VAL A 104 9.59 -9.44 7.46
C VAL A 104 8.34 -9.38 8.34
N VAL A 105 7.41 -10.33 8.21
CA VAL A 105 6.21 -10.36 9.07
C VAL A 105 6.59 -10.65 10.53
N LYS A 106 7.50 -11.59 10.79
CA LYS A 106 8.02 -11.85 12.15
C LYS A 106 8.65 -10.60 12.74
N PHE A 107 9.51 -9.92 11.98
CA PHE A 107 10.14 -8.68 12.40
C PHE A 107 9.10 -7.60 12.75
N ILE A 108 8.08 -7.39 11.94
CA ILE A 108 7.03 -6.41 12.22
C ILE A 108 6.26 -6.76 13.51
N LEU A 109 5.95 -8.05 13.71
CA LEU A 109 5.20 -8.53 14.89
C LEU A 109 5.97 -8.42 16.22
N GLU A 110 7.28 -8.20 16.20
CA GLU A 110 8.06 -7.86 17.41
C GLU A 110 7.67 -6.48 17.96
N PHE A 111 7.15 -5.60 17.12
CA PHE A 111 6.88 -4.21 17.47
C PHE A 111 5.40 -3.81 17.39
N LEU A 112 4.64 -4.40 16.48
CA LEU A 112 3.27 -4.04 16.15
C LEU A 112 2.31 -5.22 16.36
N LYS A 113 1.06 -4.90 16.70
CA LYS A 113 -0.03 -5.87 16.73
C LYS A 113 -0.59 -6.12 15.33
N GLU A 114 -1.25 -7.26 15.15
CA GLU A 114 -1.83 -7.72 13.87
C GLU A 114 -2.85 -6.74 13.25
N ASP A 115 -3.49 -5.88 14.06
CA ASP A 115 -4.48 -4.90 13.61
C ASP A 115 -3.91 -3.50 13.34
N GLU A 116 -2.60 -3.29 13.60
CA GLU A 116 -1.92 -2.01 13.36
C GLU A 116 -1.35 -1.91 11.93
N PHE A 117 -1.29 -3.01 11.19
CA PHE A 117 -0.79 -3.02 9.82
C PHE A 117 -1.55 -3.99 8.92
N VAL A 118 -1.36 -3.81 7.62
CA VAL A 118 -1.76 -4.75 6.57
C VAL A 118 -0.57 -5.00 5.66
N ILE A 119 -0.54 -6.16 5.00
CA ILE A 119 0.47 -6.46 3.98
C ILE A 119 -0.19 -6.43 2.61
N THR A 120 0.42 -5.72 1.68
CA THR A 120 0.03 -5.71 0.28
C THR A 120 1.14 -6.20 -0.63
N SER A 121 0.78 -6.74 -1.79
CA SER A 121 1.73 -7.13 -2.83
C SER A 121 1.04 -7.31 -4.18
N PHE A 122 1.79 -7.15 -5.27
CA PHE A 122 1.42 -7.62 -6.61
C PHE A 122 1.59 -9.13 -6.77
N ASN A 123 2.32 -9.76 -5.84
CA ASN A 123 2.73 -11.15 -5.93
C ASN A 123 1.76 -12.07 -5.17
N ASP A 124 1.08 -12.93 -5.93
CA ASP A 124 0.12 -13.91 -5.38
C ASP A 124 0.78 -14.88 -4.41
N ASN A 125 2.00 -15.31 -4.70
CA ASN A 125 2.69 -16.30 -3.90
C ASN A 125 3.10 -15.75 -2.54
N SER A 126 3.62 -14.51 -2.49
CA SER A 126 3.95 -13.83 -1.22
C SER A 126 2.72 -13.72 -0.32
N LEU A 127 1.58 -13.26 -0.85
CA LEU A 127 0.35 -13.15 -0.07
C LEU A 127 -0.17 -14.52 0.40
N LYS A 128 -0.03 -15.55 -0.44
CA LYS A 128 -0.42 -16.91 -0.07
C LYS A 128 0.44 -17.46 1.08
N ILE A 129 1.76 -17.31 1.01
CA ILE A 129 2.70 -17.71 2.08
C ILE A 129 2.32 -17.01 3.40
N ILE A 130 2.06 -15.70 3.35
CA ILE A 130 1.67 -14.93 4.55
C ILE A 130 0.37 -15.45 5.14
N LYS A 131 -0.65 -15.70 4.31
CA LYS A 131 -1.95 -16.21 4.81
C LYS A 131 -1.86 -17.64 5.37
N GLU A 132 -0.96 -18.46 4.85
CA GLU A 132 -0.72 -19.83 5.36
C GLU A 132 0.00 -19.81 6.71
N VAL A 133 0.99 -18.94 6.89
CA VAL A 133 1.83 -18.89 8.12
C VAL A 133 1.24 -17.95 9.18
N PHE A 134 0.65 -16.84 8.76
CA PHE A 134 0.11 -15.78 9.63
C PHE A 134 -1.36 -15.48 9.25
N PRO A 135 -2.31 -16.39 9.48
CA PRO A 135 -3.69 -16.28 8.97
C PRO A 135 -4.46 -15.05 9.48
N LYS A 136 -4.06 -14.48 10.61
CA LYS A 136 -4.67 -13.28 11.20
C LYS A 136 -4.21 -11.98 10.53
N ILE A 137 -3.03 -11.96 9.90
CA ILE A 137 -2.55 -10.77 9.18
C ILE A 137 -3.46 -10.49 8.00
N ARG A 138 -3.96 -9.27 7.94
CA ARG A 138 -4.78 -8.81 6.82
C ARG A 138 -3.91 -8.57 5.59
N THR A 139 -4.31 -9.15 4.47
CA THR A 139 -3.56 -9.07 3.21
C THR A 139 -4.41 -8.50 2.09
N GLY A 140 -3.77 -7.71 1.22
CA GLY A 140 -4.38 -7.09 0.05
C GLY A 140 -3.65 -7.41 -1.25
N LEU A 141 -4.39 -7.82 -2.28
CA LEU A 141 -3.83 -8.03 -3.61
C LEU A 141 -3.85 -6.73 -4.40
N ILE A 142 -2.67 -6.24 -4.78
CA ILE A 142 -2.53 -5.06 -5.64
C ILE A 142 -2.76 -5.48 -7.11
N LEU A 143 -3.56 -4.67 -7.82
CA LEU A 143 -3.92 -4.90 -9.22
C LEU A 143 -3.64 -3.63 -10.03
N GLY A 144 -3.10 -3.80 -11.25
CA GLY A 144 -2.70 -2.69 -12.11
C GLY A 144 -1.20 -2.61 -12.31
N LYS A 145 -0.52 -3.78 -12.32
CA LYS A 145 0.93 -3.87 -12.46
C LYS A 145 1.43 -3.01 -13.63
N PRO A 146 2.37 -2.08 -13.39
CA PRO A 146 2.98 -1.32 -14.48
C PRO A 146 3.82 -2.26 -15.36
N ASN A 147 3.87 -1.98 -16.66
CA ASN A 147 4.71 -2.66 -17.66
C ASN A 147 4.77 -4.21 -17.55
N PRO A 148 3.62 -4.91 -17.56
CA PRO A 148 3.62 -6.35 -17.43
C PRO A 148 4.21 -7.03 -18.69
N LYS A 149 4.93 -8.13 -18.51
CA LYS A 149 5.54 -8.93 -19.61
C LYS A 149 4.51 -9.35 -20.68
N ASN A 150 3.27 -9.64 -20.25
CA ASN A 150 2.15 -9.97 -21.14
C ASN A 150 0.94 -9.08 -20.81
N PRO A 151 0.82 -7.87 -21.44
CA PRO A 151 -0.18 -6.88 -21.08
C PRO A 151 -1.62 -7.38 -21.14
N PHE A 152 -1.99 -8.05 -22.22
CA PHE A 152 -3.37 -8.51 -22.41
C PHE A 152 -3.78 -9.54 -21.33
N ARG A 153 -2.98 -10.57 -21.15
CA ARG A 153 -3.23 -11.64 -20.17
C ARG A 153 -3.27 -11.10 -18.74
N THR A 154 -2.35 -10.20 -18.41
CA THR A 154 -2.30 -9.55 -17.10
C THR A 154 -3.54 -8.71 -16.87
N ARG A 155 -3.93 -7.84 -17.82
CA ARG A 155 -5.12 -6.98 -17.68
C ARG A 155 -6.41 -7.79 -17.56
N MET A 156 -6.55 -8.89 -18.29
CA MET A 156 -7.70 -9.79 -18.14
C MET A 156 -7.74 -10.43 -16.75
N SER A 157 -6.58 -10.89 -16.23
CA SER A 157 -6.46 -11.42 -14.88
C SER A 157 -6.77 -10.38 -13.80
N GLU A 158 -6.37 -9.12 -14.01
CA GLU A 158 -6.63 -8.02 -13.08
C GLU A 158 -8.08 -7.51 -13.13
N LEU A 159 -8.74 -7.56 -14.29
CA LEU A 159 -10.16 -7.22 -14.41
C LEU A 159 -11.09 -8.28 -13.80
N PHE A 160 -10.63 -9.54 -13.72
CA PHE A 160 -11.39 -10.67 -13.19
C PHE A 160 -10.60 -11.43 -12.10
N PRO A 161 -10.15 -10.77 -11.01
CA PRO A 161 -9.20 -11.33 -10.06
C PRO A 161 -9.82 -12.30 -9.04
N PHE A 162 -11.15 -12.39 -8.96
CA PHE A 162 -11.89 -12.97 -7.82
C PHE A 162 -11.60 -14.45 -7.56
N LYS A 163 -11.38 -15.23 -8.63
CA LYS A 163 -10.98 -16.64 -8.51
C LYS A 163 -9.58 -16.77 -7.89
N ARG A 164 -8.67 -15.87 -8.32
CA ARG A 164 -7.30 -15.72 -7.80
C ARG A 164 -7.31 -15.28 -6.34
N CYS A 165 -8.08 -14.25 -6.01
CA CYS A 165 -8.23 -13.74 -4.64
C CYS A 165 -8.72 -14.82 -3.67
N ARG A 166 -9.69 -15.65 -4.09
CA ARG A 166 -10.19 -16.78 -3.29
C ARG A 166 -9.12 -17.83 -3.05
N LYS A 167 -8.32 -18.16 -4.08
CA LYS A 167 -7.23 -19.15 -3.96
C LYS A 167 -6.14 -18.69 -2.98
N ILE A 168 -5.83 -17.38 -2.97
CA ILE A 168 -4.84 -16.78 -2.08
C ILE A 168 -5.43 -16.53 -0.68
N ASN A 169 -6.75 -16.38 -0.57
CA ASN A 169 -7.48 -16.01 0.64
C ASN A 169 -7.15 -14.59 1.14
N VAL A 170 -7.05 -13.62 0.20
CA VAL A 170 -6.81 -12.20 0.59
C VAL A 170 -8.05 -11.57 1.21
N ASP A 171 -7.82 -10.60 2.11
CA ASP A 171 -8.88 -9.91 2.86
C ASP A 171 -9.46 -8.72 2.10
N PHE A 172 -8.71 -8.14 1.15
CA PHE A 172 -9.14 -7.02 0.31
C PHE A 172 -8.39 -6.99 -1.02
N ILE A 173 -8.80 -6.10 -1.90
CA ILE A 173 -8.12 -5.84 -3.18
C ILE A 173 -7.81 -4.35 -3.34
N ALA A 174 -6.64 -4.06 -3.93
CA ALA A 174 -6.17 -2.72 -4.20
C ALA A 174 -6.00 -2.52 -5.73
N PRO A 175 -7.10 -2.26 -6.49
CA PRO A 175 -7.02 -2.03 -7.91
C PRO A 175 -6.56 -0.61 -8.25
N HIS A 176 -5.72 -0.47 -9.28
CA HIS A 176 -5.52 0.81 -9.94
C HIS A 176 -6.87 1.33 -10.49
N TRP A 177 -7.17 2.62 -10.30
CA TRP A 177 -8.49 3.20 -10.61
C TRP A 177 -8.97 2.95 -12.04
N ARG A 178 -8.06 2.81 -13.01
CA ARG A 178 -8.40 2.50 -14.40
C ARG A 178 -9.00 1.12 -14.61
N LEU A 179 -8.84 0.20 -13.64
CA LEU A 179 -9.46 -1.12 -13.67
C LEU A 179 -10.93 -1.12 -13.20
N LEU A 180 -11.43 -0.01 -12.65
CA LEU A 180 -12.81 0.10 -12.17
C LEU A 180 -13.83 0.21 -13.30
N LYS A 181 -13.70 -0.64 -14.30
CA LYS A 181 -14.54 -0.75 -15.50
C LYS A 181 -15.35 -2.05 -15.49
N LEU A 182 -16.25 -2.20 -16.44
CA LEU A 182 -17.00 -3.44 -16.69
C LEU A 182 -17.67 -4.02 -15.42
N GLY A 183 -18.17 -3.16 -14.54
CA GLY A 183 -18.83 -3.58 -13.30
C GLY A 183 -17.91 -4.18 -12.24
N PHE A 184 -16.61 -3.82 -12.21
CA PHE A 184 -15.62 -4.33 -11.26
C PHE A 184 -16.08 -4.22 -9.80
N LEU A 185 -16.51 -3.03 -9.35
CA LEU A 185 -16.98 -2.79 -7.98
C LEU A 185 -18.19 -3.65 -7.60
N ARG A 186 -19.12 -3.87 -8.54
CA ARG A 186 -20.27 -4.76 -8.32
C ARG A 186 -19.83 -6.19 -8.11
N ARG A 187 -18.84 -6.67 -8.88
CA ARG A 187 -18.28 -8.02 -8.71
C ARG A 187 -17.51 -8.13 -7.40
N ALA A 188 -16.69 -7.14 -7.03
CA ALA A 188 -16.01 -7.11 -5.75
C ALA A 188 -16.98 -7.24 -4.57
N GLY A 189 -18.10 -6.48 -4.62
CA GLY A 189 -19.15 -6.59 -3.61
C GLY A 189 -19.80 -7.96 -3.54
N LYS A 190 -20.05 -8.65 -4.68
CA LYS A 190 -20.55 -10.03 -4.70
C LYS A 190 -19.59 -11.02 -4.00
N HIS A 191 -18.29 -10.76 -4.06
CA HIS A 191 -17.27 -11.55 -3.40
C HIS A 191 -16.92 -11.06 -1.99
N LYS A 192 -17.64 -10.02 -1.49
CA LYS A 192 -17.41 -9.41 -0.16
C LYS A 192 -15.97 -8.92 0.06
N LEU A 193 -15.28 -8.52 -1.02
CA LEU A 193 -13.91 -8.00 -0.98
C LEU A 193 -13.94 -6.47 -0.90
N PRO A 194 -13.47 -5.85 0.21
CA PRO A 194 -13.24 -4.42 0.27
C PRO A 194 -12.30 -3.96 -0.82
N VAL A 195 -12.54 -2.74 -1.34
CA VAL A 195 -11.76 -2.16 -2.44
C VAL A 195 -11.03 -0.91 -1.96
N PHE A 196 -9.71 -0.92 -2.05
CA PHE A 196 -8.83 0.24 -1.82
C PHE A 196 -8.25 0.69 -3.15
N VAL A 197 -8.64 1.86 -3.64
CA VAL A 197 -8.29 2.31 -4.99
C VAL A 197 -7.00 3.11 -4.99
N TRP A 198 -6.07 2.81 -5.90
CA TRP A 198 -4.78 3.48 -6.04
C TRP A 198 -4.45 3.88 -7.48
N THR A 199 -3.50 4.76 -7.81
CA THR A 199 -3.19 5.93 -7.01
C THR A 199 -4.09 7.04 -7.54
N VAL A 200 -4.88 7.67 -6.68
CA VAL A 200 -5.93 8.61 -7.05
C VAL A 200 -5.48 10.02 -6.71
N ASN A 201 -5.05 10.80 -7.72
CA ASN A 201 -4.44 12.12 -7.52
C ASN A 201 -5.26 13.29 -8.07
N GLU A 202 -6.23 13.01 -8.96
CA GLU A 202 -7.12 14.04 -9.48
C GLU A 202 -8.22 14.35 -8.47
N THR A 203 -8.40 15.62 -8.10
CA THR A 203 -9.41 16.08 -7.14
C THR A 203 -10.82 15.60 -7.48
N LYS A 204 -11.19 15.63 -8.79
CA LYS A 204 -12.48 15.11 -9.26
C LYS A 204 -12.66 13.62 -9.01
N LEU A 205 -11.59 12.81 -9.16
CA LEU A 205 -11.63 11.38 -8.90
C LEU A 205 -11.63 11.09 -7.39
N ILE A 206 -10.85 11.83 -6.60
CA ILE A 206 -10.88 11.74 -5.12
C ILE A 206 -12.30 11.99 -4.65
N THR A 207 -12.92 13.11 -5.04
CA THR A 207 -14.32 13.44 -4.71
C THR A 207 -15.30 12.34 -5.10
N LYS A 208 -15.19 11.83 -6.33
CA LYS A 208 -16.04 10.75 -6.83
C LYS A 208 -15.92 9.49 -5.99
N PHE A 209 -14.70 9.07 -5.65
CA PHE A 209 -14.48 7.82 -4.95
C PHE A 209 -14.76 7.95 -3.44
N LEU A 210 -14.61 9.13 -2.86
CA LEU A 210 -15.07 9.39 -1.49
C LEU A 210 -16.59 9.19 -1.34
N ARG A 211 -17.37 9.53 -2.37
CA ARG A 211 -18.84 9.38 -2.38
C ARG A 211 -19.30 7.95 -2.73
N ASP A 212 -18.48 7.14 -3.39
CA ASP A 212 -18.87 5.78 -3.81
C ASP A 212 -18.82 4.80 -2.63
N THR A 213 -19.99 4.38 -2.14
CA THR A 213 -20.13 3.48 -0.98
C THR A 213 -19.49 2.11 -1.16
N ARG A 214 -19.19 1.70 -2.39
CA ARG A 214 -18.56 0.42 -2.73
C ARG A 214 -17.04 0.42 -2.53
N ILE A 215 -16.44 1.60 -2.33
CA ILE A 215 -15.00 1.77 -2.11
C ILE A 215 -14.76 1.90 -0.61
N ALA A 216 -13.82 1.14 -0.07
CA ALA A 216 -13.44 1.15 1.35
C ALA A 216 -12.43 2.25 1.67
N GLY A 217 -11.49 2.53 0.77
CA GLY A 217 -10.47 3.55 0.96
C GLY A 217 -9.75 3.95 -0.34
N LEU A 218 -8.91 4.97 -0.21
CA LEU A 218 -8.12 5.56 -1.30
C LEU A 218 -6.65 5.63 -0.91
N VAL A 219 -5.78 5.24 -1.84
CA VAL A 219 -4.34 5.50 -1.78
C VAL A 219 -4.04 6.69 -2.71
N THR A 220 -3.40 7.73 -2.17
CA THR A 220 -3.19 8.99 -2.89
C THR A 220 -1.88 9.69 -2.53
N ASP A 221 -1.27 10.37 -3.51
CA ASP A 221 -0.16 11.30 -3.26
C ASP A 221 -0.68 12.64 -2.69
N LYS A 222 -1.98 12.94 -2.86
CA LYS A 222 -2.65 14.19 -2.45
C LYS A 222 -3.39 14.03 -1.12
N ILE A 223 -2.68 13.53 -0.11
CA ILE A 223 -3.31 13.16 1.17
C ILE A 223 -4.02 14.34 1.86
N GLU A 224 -3.42 15.53 1.85
CA GLU A 224 -4.03 16.74 2.42
C GLU A 224 -5.36 17.08 1.75
N THR A 225 -5.37 17.12 0.41
CA THR A 225 -6.59 17.36 -0.37
C THR A 225 -7.67 16.31 -0.07
N ALA A 226 -7.27 15.05 0.03
CA ALA A 226 -8.22 13.96 0.30
C ALA A 226 -8.83 14.06 1.71
N VAL A 227 -8.03 14.44 2.72
CA VAL A 227 -8.50 14.66 4.09
C VAL A 227 -9.48 15.84 4.15
N GLN A 228 -9.12 16.99 3.57
CA GLN A 228 -9.98 18.18 3.51
C GLN A 228 -11.32 17.88 2.83
N LEU A 229 -11.30 17.18 1.69
CA LEU A 229 -12.52 16.80 0.99
C LEU A 229 -13.40 15.86 1.83
N ARG A 230 -12.80 14.90 2.52
CA ARG A 230 -13.53 13.98 3.40
C ARG A 230 -14.19 14.70 4.57
N GLU A 231 -13.51 15.66 5.19
CA GLU A 231 -14.03 16.47 6.29
C GLU A 231 -15.22 17.33 5.83
N ASN A 232 -15.10 17.99 4.68
CA ASN A 232 -16.20 18.78 4.11
C ASN A 232 -17.46 17.93 3.86
N PHE A 233 -17.32 16.69 3.37
CA PHE A 233 -18.48 15.80 3.20
C PHE A 233 -19.14 15.38 4.51
N GLN A 234 -18.39 15.33 5.62
CA GLN A 234 -18.96 15.01 6.93
C GLN A 234 -19.77 16.20 7.48
N VAL A 235 -19.32 17.43 7.25
CA VAL A 235 -20.02 18.65 7.65
C VAL A 235 -21.33 18.81 6.87
N ASP A 236 -21.32 18.60 5.54
CA ASP A 236 -22.51 18.70 4.69
C ASP A 236 -23.65 17.73 5.07
N HIS A 237 -23.32 16.61 5.73
CA HIS A 237 -24.29 15.65 6.24
C HIS A 237 -24.78 15.91 7.67
N LEU A 238 -24.22 16.91 8.36
CA LEU A 238 -24.62 17.31 9.73
C LEU A 238 -25.47 18.59 9.73
N LEU A 239 -25.60 19.28 8.58
CA LEU A 239 -26.50 20.40 8.43
C LEU A 239 -27.89 19.89 7.98
N PRO A 240 -28.96 20.28 8.69
CA PRO A 240 -30.33 19.84 8.40
C PRO A 240 -30.82 20.34 7.05
#